data_a2d020e607b2e58274abdbc386a3a55e
#
_entry.id   a2d020e607b2e58274abdbc386a3a55e
#
_cell.length_a   1.000
_cell.length_b   1.000
_cell.length_c   1.000
_cell.angle_alpha   90.00
_cell.angle_beta   90.00
_cell.angle_gamma   90.00
#
_symmetry.space_group_name_H-M   'P 1'
#
loop_
_entity.id
_entity.type
_entity.pdbx_description
1 polymer ?
#
loop_
_entity_poly.entity_id
_entity_poly.type
_entity_poly.pdbx_seq_one_letter_code
_entity_poly.pdbx_strand_id
1 'polypeptide(L)'
;MLSNSLFNSDSQNQKAGDNSTQLQISNLIVGIDEKRAREIFNEMILLSREGFSQEAIKEANIRIEKLENRLLNKISQDITKLSAFADPDFQMSLVDAQKSATRSERQSDYDLLSELLISRINKGYNRNIKTGINRAIQVVNEITDE
;
A
#
# COMPACT_ATOMS: atom_id res chain seq x y z
N MET A 1 15.33 -11.80 21.48
CA MET A 1 14.54 -11.49 22.14
C MET A 1 13.92 -11.25 21.98
N LEU A 2 13.93 -11.48 21.43
CA LEU A 2 13.02 -11.17 21.80
C LEU A 2 12.65 -10.69 21.44
N SER A 3 13.47 -10.76 20.75
CA SER A 3 12.67 -10.36 21.16
C SER A 3 12.18 -10.01 21.04
N ASN A 4 12.91 -10.29 20.68
CA ASN A 4 12.04 -10.04 21.31
C ASN A 4 11.69 -9.52 21.13
N SER A 5 12.36 -9.40 20.53
CA SER A 5 11.66 -8.95 21.11
C SER A 5 11.04 -8.75 20.77
N LEU A 6 11.71 -9.07 20.24
CA LEU A 6 10.83 -8.94 20.64
C LEU A 6 10.26 -8.70 20.78
N PHE A 7 10.80 -8.96 20.51
CA PHE A 7 9.82 -8.73 21.31
C PHE A 7 9.69 -8.43 21.84
N ASN A 8 10.48 -8.02 21.59
CA ASN A 8 9.97 -7.73 22.70
C ASN A 8 9.88 -7.30 23.02
N SER A 9 10.41 -7.02 22.76
CA SER A 9 10.00 -6.63 23.72
C SER A 9 9.59 -6.43 24.00
N ASP A 10 9.98 -6.28 23.91
CA ASP A 10 9.29 -6.02 24.79
C ASP A 10 8.93 -5.70 25.03
N SER A 11 9.18 -5.58 24.97
CA SER A 11 8.56 -5.24 25.82
C SER A 11 8.48 -4.76 26.09
N GLN A 12 8.80 -4.46 26.19
CA GLN A 12 8.48 -3.93 26.97
C GLN A 12 8.07 -3.56 27.28
N ASN A 13 8.30 -3.45 27.47
CA ASN A 13 7.61 -3.06 28.24
C ASN A 13 6.94 -2.84 28.31
N GLN A 14 6.91 -2.69 28.30
CA GLN A 14 6.03 -2.28 28.62
C GLN A 14 5.53 -2.00 29.17
N LYS A 15 5.47 -1.53 29.98
CA LYS A 15 4.72 -0.92 30.44
C LYS A 15 4.34 0.05 30.71
N ALA A 16 5.18 0.25 31.20
CA ALA A 16 4.51 1.43 31.43
C ALA A 16 3.16 1.37 30.95
N GLY A 17 2.69 0.62 31.34
CA GLY A 17 1.36 0.57 31.21
C GLY A 17 0.78 0.71 29.86
N ASP A 18 -0.46 0.71 29.83
CA ASP A 18 -1.21 0.69 28.61
C ASP A 18 -1.12 1.95 27.81
N ASN A 19 -0.93 3.08 28.49
CA ASN A 19 -0.81 4.34 27.77
C ASN A 19 0.42 4.34 26.91
N SER A 20 1.51 3.77 27.39
CA SER A 20 2.73 3.69 26.61
C SER A 20 2.52 2.83 25.36
N THR A 21 1.81 1.72 25.49
CA THR A 21 1.55 0.84 24.38
C THR A 21 0.70 1.54 23.32
N GLN A 22 -0.34 2.24 23.74
CA GLN A 22 -1.19 2.94 22.80
C GLN A 22 -0.45 4.06 22.09
N LEU A 23 0.37 4.78 22.81
CA LEU A 23 1.16 5.84 22.21
C LEU A 23 2.13 5.27 21.20
N GLN A 24 2.73 4.11 21.49
CA GLN A 24 3.64 3.49 20.55
C GLN A 24 2.93 3.09 19.28
N ILE A 25 1.72 2.56 19.37
CA ILE A 25 0.98 2.19 18.18
C ILE A 25 0.66 3.43 17.35
N SER A 26 0.22 4.49 18.02
CA SER A 26 -0.06 5.74 17.32
C SER A 26 1.19 6.29 16.65
N ASN A 27 2.33 6.22 17.35
CA ASN A 27 3.57 6.71 16.79
C ASN A 27 4.01 5.90 15.58
N LEU A 28 3.81 4.59 15.60
CA LEU A 28 4.12 3.77 14.44
C LEU A 28 3.33 4.21 13.24
N ILE A 29 2.03 4.48 13.43
CA ILE A 29 1.17 4.93 12.34
C ILE A 29 1.61 6.31 11.86
N VAL A 30 1.84 7.22 12.80
CA VAL A 30 2.23 8.59 12.47
C VAL A 30 3.64 8.63 11.91
N GLY A 31 4.46 7.63 12.25
CA GLY A 31 5.85 7.60 11.83
C GLY A 31 6.11 7.18 10.40
N ILE A 32 5.07 6.88 9.63
CA ILE A 32 5.27 6.51 8.23
C ILE A 32 5.52 7.78 7.41
N ASP A 33 6.75 7.95 6.95
CA ASP A 33 7.10 9.05 6.05
C ASP A 33 7.13 8.54 4.62
N GLU A 34 7.45 9.43 3.68
CA GLU A 34 7.45 9.05 2.27
C GLU A 34 8.44 7.93 1.99
N LYS A 35 9.62 7.99 2.62
CA LYS A 35 10.62 6.95 2.40
C LYS A 35 10.10 5.58 2.82
N ARG A 36 9.49 5.53 4.01
CA ARG A 36 8.96 4.25 4.49
C ARG A 36 7.78 3.77 3.65
N ALA A 37 6.93 4.70 3.22
CA ALA A 37 5.82 4.32 2.34
C ALA A 37 6.33 3.70 1.04
N ARG A 38 7.38 4.28 0.45
CA ARG A 38 7.97 3.70 -0.76
C ARG A 38 8.57 2.34 -0.49
N GLU A 39 9.22 2.16 0.66
CA GLU A 39 9.76 0.85 1.02
C GLU A 39 8.65 -0.19 1.12
N ILE A 40 7.53 0.17 1.78
CA ILE A 40 6.41 -0.75 1.90
C ILE A 40 5.83 -1.07 0.53
N PHE A 41 5.64 -0.03 -0.31
CA PHE A 41 5.15 -0.26 -1.65
C PHE A 41 6.02 -1.29 -2.37
N ASN A 42 7.34 -1.14 -2.26
CA ASN A 42 8.26 -2.04 -2.94
C ASN A 42 8.32 -3.43 -2.31
N GLU A 43 8.11 -3.52 -0.99
CA GLU A 43 8.02 -4.82 -0.34
C GLU A 43 6.83 -5.63 -0.87
N MET A 44 5.74 -4.95 -1.21
CA MET A 44 4.55 -5.63 -1.72
C MET A 44 4.74 -6.16 -3.14
N ILE A 45 5.70 -5.63 -3.88
CA ILE A 45 5.92 -6.03 -5.27
C ILE A 45 6.24 -7.52 -5.38
N LEU A 46 6.91 -8.09 -4.37
CA LEU A 46 7.24 -9.51 -4.41
C LEU A 46 5.98 -10.38 -4.53
N LEU A 47 4.90 -9.96 -3.87
CA LEU A 47 3.64 -10.71 -3.95
C LEU A 47 2.96 -10.48 -5.30
N SER A 48 3.03 -9.27 -5.83
CA SER A 48 2.28 -8.96 -7.04
C SER A 48 2.89 -9.55 -8.29
N ARG A 49 4.18 -9.89 -8.28
CA ARG A 49 4.84 -10.49 -9.44
C ARG A 49 5.19 -11.96 -9.23
N GLU A 50 4.63 -12.57 -8.22
CA GLU A 50 4.91 -13.96 -7.88
C GLU A 50 4.55 -14.85 -9.06
N GLY A 51 5.45 -15.74 -9.44
CA GLY A 51 5.22 -16.67 -10.55
C GLY A 51 5.62 -16.16 -11.91
N PHE A 52 6.04 -14.91 -12.03
CA PHE A 52 6.45 -14.36 -13.33
C PHE A 52 7.83 -14.87 -13.71
N SER A 53 8.06 -15.03 -15.01
CA SER A 53 9.40 -15.30 -15.53
C SER A 53 10.28 -14.06 -15.35
N GLN A 54 11.59 -14.23 -15.49
CA GLN A 54 12.50 -13.10 -15.34
C GLN A 54 12.24 -12.02 -16.38
N GLU A 55 11.89 -12.43 -17.60
CA GLU A 55 11.56 -11.47 -18.65
C GLU A 55 10.32 -10.67 -18.28
N ALA A 56 9.29 -11.33 -17.78
CA ALA A 56 8.06 -10.64 -17.37
C ALA A 56 8.29 -9.74 -16.17
N ILE A 57 9.18 -10.12 -15.26
CA ILE A 57 9.48 -9.31 -14.09
C ILE A 57 10.03 -7.95 -14.49
N LYS A 58 10.88 -7.89 -15.50
CA LYS A 58 11.43 -6.61 -15.94
C LYS A 58 10.34 -5.66 -16.41
N GLU A 59 9.42 -6.16 -17.22
CA GLU A 59 8.32 -5.32 -17.67
C GLU A 59 7.37 -4.98 -16.54
N ALA A 60 7.07 -5.96 -15.68
CA ALA A 60 6.20 -5.73 -14.54
C ALA A 60 6.76 -4.63 -13.65
N ASN A 61 8.06 -4.66 -13.38
CA ASN A 61 8.68 -3.64 -12.53
C ASN A 61 8.51 -2.24 -13.12
N ILE A 62 8.66 -2.11 -14.45
CA ILE A 62 8.49 -0.82 -15.10
C ILE A 62 7.05 -0.30 -14.90
N ARG A 63 6.09 -1.17 -15.11
CA ARG A 63 4.68 -0.78 -15.00
C ARG A 63 4.30 -0.47 -13.57
N ILE A 64 4.78 -1.26 -12.62
CA ILE A 64 4.50 -1.02 -11.21
C ILE A 64 5.15 0.28 -10.74
N GLU A 65 6.34 0.59 -11.23
CA GLU A 65 7.00 1.84 -10.87
C GLU A 65 6.20 3.05 -11.34
N LYS A 66 5.55 2.95 -12.49
CA LYS A 66 4.69 4.03 -12.97
C LYS A 66 3.54 4.27 -12.01
N LEU A 67 2.97 3.21 -11.47
CA LEU A 67 1.93 3.34 -10.45
C LEU A 67 2.49 3.96 -9.17
N GLU A 68 3.66 3.49 -8.73
CA GLU A 68 4.28 4.01 -7.51
C GLU A 68 4.47 5.52 -7.59
N ASN A 69 5.02 5.99 -8.70
CA ASN A 69 5.31 7.41 -8.84
C ASN A 69 4.04 8.24 -8.82
N ARG A 70 2.99 7.78 -9.49
CA ARG A 70 1.75 8.52 -9.49
C ARG A 70 1.11 8.56 -8.11
N LEU A 71 1.09 7.43 -7.42
CA LEU A 71 0.46 7.35 -6.11
C LEU A 71 1.19 8.23 -5.10
N LEU A 72 2.51 8.05 -5.00
CA LEU A 72 3.26 8.72 -3.95
C LEU A 72 3.45 10.20 -4.23
N ASN A 73 3.51 10.60 -5.51
CA ASN A 73 3.56 12.03 -5.82
C ASN A 73 2.29 12.74 -5.37
N LYS A 74 1.16 12.05 -5.36
CA LYS A 74 -0.11 12.66 -4.98
C LYS A 74 -0.28 12.77 -3.47
N ILE A 75 0.37 11.90 -2.69
CA ILE A 75 0.12 11.83 -1.25
C ILE A 75 1.35 12.10 -0.39
N SER A 76 2.50 12.39 -0.99
CA SER A 76 3.76 12.50 -0.25
C SER A 76 3.73 13.62 0.80
N GLN A 77 2.87 14.61 0.61
CA GLN A 77 2.79 15.75 1.51
C GLN A 77 1.76 15.53 2.63
N ASP A 78 1.04 14.43 2.62
CA ASP A 78 -0.05 14.21 3.56
C ASP A 78 0.27 13.02 4.45
N ILE A 79 0.75 13.32 5.66
CA ILE A 79 1.17 12.28 6.61
C ILE A 79 0.02 11.33 6.95
N THR A 80 -1.21 11.85 7.01
CA THR A 80 -2.34 11.00 7.36
C THR A 80 -2.60 9.95 6.29
N LYS A 81 -2.37 10.29 5.03
CA LYS A 81 -2.51 9.31 3.95
C LYS A 81 -1.36 8.31 3.96
N LEU A 82 -0.16 8.77 4.27
CA LEU A 82 0.99 7.89 4.33
C LEU A 82 0.83 6.81 5.39
N SER A 83 0.17 7.13 6.50
CA SER A 83 0.01 6.16 7.59
C SER A 83 -0.80 4.93 7.17
N ALA A 84 -1.60 5.04 6.11
CA ALA A 84 -2.36 3.89 5.62
C ALA A 84 -1.43 2.76 5.17
N PHE A 85 -0.20 3.07 4.78
CA PHE A 85 0.73 2.06 4.32
C PHE A 85 1.12 1.05 5.40
N ALA A 86 0.82 1.35 6.68
CA ALA A 86 1.05 0.42 7.77
C ALA A 86 -0.14 -0.53 8.00
N ASP A 87 -1.26 -0.30 7.30
CA ASP A 87 -2.46 -1.10 7.48
C ASP A 87 -2.41 -2.33 6.58
N PRO A 88 -2.52 -3.54 7.15
CA PRO A 88 -2.44 -4.75 6.31
C PRO A 88 -3.51 -4.83 5.23
N ASP A 89 -4.72 -4.34 5.51
CA ASP A 89 -5.77 -4.37 4.51
C ASP A 89 -5.44 -3.45 3.34
N PHE A 90 -4.86 -2.29 3.63
CA PHE A 90 -4.42 -1.40 2.56
C PHE A 90 -3.25 -2.00 1.79
N GLN A 91 -2.34 -2.70 2.48
CA GLN A 91 -1.23 -3.35 1.80
C GLN A 91 -1.74 -4.38 0.79
N MET A 92 -2.81 -5.09 1.11
CA MET A 92 -3.41 -6.01 0.14
C MET A 92 -4.02 -5.26 -1.04
N SER A 93 -4.59 -4.09 -0.80
CA SER A 93 -5.06 -3.25 -1.91
C SER A 93 -3.90 -2.80 -2.80
N LEU A 94 -2.74 -2.51 -2.20
CA LEU A 94 -1.55 -2.20 -2.99
C LEU A 94 -1.16 -3.37 -3.88
N VAL A 95 -1.19 -4.58 -3.34
CA VAL A 95 -0.86 -5.77 -4.14
C VAL A 95 -1.83 -5.91 -5.31
N ASP A 96 -3.13 -5.74 -5.05
CA ASP A 96 -4.11 -5.83 -6.12
C ASP A 96 -3.89 -4.78 -7.19
N ALA A 97 -3.58 -3.55 -6.78
CA ALA A 97 -3.31 -2.48 -7.74
C ALA A 97 -2.04 -2.75 -8.53
N GLN A 98 -1.00 -3.27 -7.88
CA GLN A 98 0.22 -3.63 -8.58
C GLN A 98 -0.02 -4.73 -9.60
N LYS A 99 -0.83 -5.73 -9.25
CA LYS A 99 -1.18 -6.78 -10.20
C LYS A 99 -1.91 -6.22 -11.41
N SER A 100 -2.86 -5.31 -11.18
CA SER A 100 -3.56 -4.67 -12.30
C SER A 100 -2.62 -3.85 -13.16
N ALA A 101 -1.65 -3.16 -12.53
CA ALA A 101 -0.67 -2.37 -13.27
C ALA A 101 0.17 -3.25 -14.19
N THR A 102 0.50 -4.49 -13.77
CA THR A 102 1.30 -5.36 -14.62
C THR A 102 0.59 -5.76 -15.90
N ARG A 103 -0.74 -5.66 -15.91
CA ARG A 103 -1.54 -6.00 -17.09
C ARG A 103 -1.79 -4.81 -18.00
N SER A 104 -1.41 -3.61 -17.60
CA SER A 104 -1.80 -2.39 -18.29
C SER A 104 -0.64 -1.79 -19.05
N GLU A 105 -0.94 -1.23 -20.22
CA GLU A 105 0.05 -0.49 -21.01
C GLU A 105 -0.35 0.97 -21.14
N ARG A 106 -1.52 1.36 -20.62
CA ARG A 106 -2.04 2.72 -20.77
C ARG A 106 -1.71 3.57 -19.57
N GLN A 107 -1.26 4.80 -19.84
CA GLN A 107 -0.96 5.73 -18.76
C GLN A 107 -2.21 6.04 -17.93
N SER A 108 -3.38 6.09 -18.58
CA SER A 108 -4.62 6.38 -17.87
C SER A 108 -4.96 5.29 -16.85
N ASP A 109 -4.55 4.06 -17.08
CA ASP A 109 -4.78 3.00 -16.10
C ASP A 109 -3.98 3.22 -14.83
N TYR A 110 -2.72 3.65 -14.96
CA TYR A 110 -1.90 3.93 -13.78
C TYR A 110 -2.47 5.11 -13.00
N ASP A 111 -2.97 6.13 -13.72
CA ASP A 111 -3.61 7.25 -13.06
C ASP A 111 -4.86 6.81 -12.31
N LEU A 112 -5.69 5.99 -12.93
CA LEU A 112 -6.92 5.52 -12.30
C LEU A 112 -6.62 4.66 -11.09
N LEU A 113 -5.63 3.76 -11.19
CA LEU A 113 -5.25 2.93 -10.05
C LEU A 113 -4.80 3.79 -8.88
N SER A 114 -4.01 4.83 -9.13
CA SER A 114 -3.57 5.71 -8.05
C SER A 114 -4.74 6.44 -7.42
N GLU A 115 -5.71 6.90 -8.23
CA GLU A 115 -6.89 7.57 -7.69
C GLU A 115 -7.75 6.61 -6.86
N LEU A 116 -7.88 5.37 -7.31
CA LEU A 116 -8.64 4.38 -6.56
C LEU A 116 -7.98 4.08 -5.21
N LEU A 117 -6.66 3.98 -5.17
CA LEU A 117 -5.95 3.77 -3.92
C LEU A 117 -6.13 4.95 -2.97
N ILE A 118 -6.08 6.18 -3.49
CA ILE A 118 -6.32 7.35 -2.67
C ILE A 118 -7.75 7.35 -2.13
N SER A 119 -8.71 7.00 -2.97
CA SER A 119 -10.10 6.87 -2.52
C SER A 119 -10.23 5.80 -1.43
N ARG A 120 -9.48 4.71 -1.57
CA ARG A 120 -9.47 3.66 -0.56
C ARG A 120 -8.98 4.18 0.78
N ILE A 121 -7.96 5.04 0.77
CA ILE A 121 -7.46 5.65 1.99
C ILE A 121 -8.53 6.58 2.58
N ASN A 122 -9.13 7.41 1.76
CA ASN A 122 -10.04 8.45 2.23
C ASN A 122 -11.38 7.90 2.69
N LYS A 123 -11.85 6.82 2.08
CA LYS A 123 -13.21 6.32 2.30
C LYS A 123 -13.25 4.88 2.82
N GLY A 124 -12.11 4.36 3.23
CA GLY A 124 -12.03 2.96 3.64
C GLY A 124 -12.77 2.64 4.93
N TYR A 125 -13.26 3.67 5.64
CA TYR A 125 -14.06 3.45 6.82
C TYR A 125 -15.45 2.88 6.48
N ASN A 126 -15.88 3.01 5.25
CA ASN A 126 -17.18 2.51 4.80
C ASN A 126 -16.97 1.18 4.07
N ARG A 127 -17.49 0.10 4.65
CA ARG A 127 -17.23 -1.24 4.13
C ARG A 127 -17.72 -1.41 2.69
N ASN A 128 -18.89 -0.88 2.37
CA ASN A 128 -19.44 -1.06 1.02
C ASN A 128 -18.62 -0.31 -0.01
N ILE A 129 -18.20 0.91 0.32
CA ILE A 129 -17.38 1.69 -0.58
C ILE A 129 -16.03 1.01 -0.75
N LYS A 130 -15.44 0.52 0.35
CA LYS A 130 -14.16 -0.17 0.29
C LYS A 130 -14.22 -1.37 -0.64
N THR A 131 -15.28 -2.17 -0.54
CA THR A 131 -15.44 -3.34 -1.39
C THR A 131 -15.54 -2.95 -2.85
N GLY A 132 -16.31 -1.89 -3.14
CA GLY A 132 -16.47 -1.41 -4.51
C GLY A 132 -15.14 -0.92 -5.09
N ILE A 133 -14.37 -0.18 -4.29
CA ILE A 133 -13.07 0.32 -4.75
C ILE A 133 -12.13 -0.86 -5.03
N ASN A 134 -12.09 -1.83 -4.12
CA ASN A 134 -11.21 -2.98 -4.32
C ASN A 134 -11.57 -3.75 -5.59
N ARG A 135 -12.85 -3.87 -5.89
CA ARG A 135 -13.26 -4.51 -7.15
C ARG A 135 -12.83 -3.69 -8.36
N ALA A 136 -13.00 -2.37 -8.28
CA ALA A 136 -12.58 -1.49 -9.38
C ALA A 136 -11.09 -1.63 -9.65
N ILE A 137 -10.29 -1.71 -8.59
CA ILE A 137 -8.84 -1.87 -8.72
C ILE A 137 -8.52 -3.14 -9.51
N GLN A 138 -9.24 -4.21 -9.25
CA GLN A 138 -8.94 -5.50 -9.88
C GLN A 138 -9.28 -5.55 -11.36
N VAL A 139 -10.15 -4.65 -11.84
CA VAL A 139 -10.63 -4.73 -13.22
C VAL A 139 -10.28 -3.50 -14.05
N VAL A 140 -9.37 -2.66 -13.54
CA VAL A 140 -9.03 -1.42 -14.25
C VAL A 140 -8.59 -1.70 -15.68
N ASN A 141 -7.79 -2.74 -15.89
CA ASN A 141 -7.26 -3.02 -17.22
C ASN A 141 -8.35 -3.53 -18.18
N GLU A 142 -9.57 -3.78 -17.69
CA GLU A 142 -10.67 -4.21 -18.54
C GLU A 142 -11.57 -3.05 -18.95
N ILE A 143 -11.34 -1.87 -18.39
CA ILE A 143 -12.15 -0.69 -18.70
C ILE A 143 -11.66 -0.11 -20.02
N THR A 144 -12.56 0.14 -20.93
CA THR A 144 -12.20 0.71 -22.23
C THR A 144 -12.49 2.20 -22.24
N ASP A 145 -11.65 2.93 -22.97
CA ASP A 145 -11.83 4.36 -23.18
C ASP A 145 -12.67 4.56 -24.43
N GLU A 146 -13.96 4.61 -24.25
CA GLU A 146 -14.86 4.81 -25.37
C GLU A 146 -15.50 6.20 -25.35
#